data_7e35b9eb4e8d4bff8ee614ce26a8f68e
#
_entry.id   7e35b9eb4e8d4bff8ee614ce26a8f68e
#
_cell.length_a   1.000
_cell.length_b   1.000
_cell.length_c   1.000
_cell.angle_alpha   90.00
_cell.angle_beta   90.00
_cell.angle_gamma   90.00
#
_symmetry.space_group_name_H-M   'P 1'
#
loop_
_entity.id
_entity.type
_entity.pdbx_description
1 polymer ?
#
loop_
_entity_poly.entity_id
_entity_poly.type
_entity_poly.pdbx_seq_one_letter_code
_entity_poly.pdbx_strand_id
1 'polypeptide(L)'
;MGRNVIEMKDVWKIYSMGESEVQALRGISFSVEEGEFVSIMGPSGSGKSTCMNMIGCLDRPTSGDVCINGRLIAEMNETELAKLRNETVGFVFQQYHLLSSMTVLENVMLPLRYKGVPYSERKRLAEIALGKVGLSERLNHRPHELSGGQKQRVAIARATVTKPRIILADEPTGALDSETGKAVLNLFYDINKTEGTTIVIVTHDSHIGESTPRCIRIFDGKIQSQ
;
A
#
# COMPACT_ATOMS: atom_id res chain seq x y z
N MET A 1 -5.89 -24.19 -4.53
CA MET A 1 -5.90 -23.16 -3.46
C MET A 1 -4.72 -22.24 -3.74
N GLY A 2 -4.99 -20.94 -3.88
CA GLY A 2 -3.96 -19.94 -4.09
C GLY A 2 -3.04 -19.84 -2.85
N ARG A 3 -1.86 -19.28 -3.03
CA ARG A 3 -0.94 -19.02 -1.92
C ARG A 3 -1.35 -17.73 -1.23
N ASN A 4 -1.57 -17.75 0.07
CA ASN A 4 -1.81 -16.53 0.84
C ASN A 4 -0.54 -15.66 0.87
N VAL A 5 -0.69 -14.40 0.51
CA VAL A 5 0.38 -13.39 0.61
C VAL A 5 0.24 -12.53 1.87
N ILE A 6 -0.98 -12.44 2.40
CA ILE A 6 -1.32 -11.82 3.68
C ILE A 6 -2.13 -12.82 4.49
N GLU A 7 -1.76 -13.05 5.75
CA GLU A 7 -2.56 -13.80 6.71
C GLU A 7 -2.56 -13.06 8.05
N MET A 8 -3.75 -12.82 8.57
CA MET A 8 -3.97 -12.27 9.91
C MET A 8 -4.81 -13.25 10.70
N LYS A 9 -4.34 -13.67 11.91
CA LYS A 9 -5.01 -14.65 12.77
C LYS A 9 -5.14 -14.09 14.18
N ASP A 10 -6.37 -13.82 14.59
CA ASP A 10 -6.72 -13.29 15.92
C ASP A 10 -5.87 -12.08 16.32
N VAL A 11 -5.73 -11.12 15.39
CA VAL A 11 -4.82 -9.98 15.54
C VAL A 11 -5.45 -8.90 16.41
N TRP A 12 -4.76 -8.58 17.50
CA TRP A 12 -5.10 -7.48 18.40
C TRP A 12 -4.03 -6.39 18.31
N LYS A 13 -4.47 -5.14 18.34
CA LYS A 13 -3.59 -4.00 18.52
C LYS A 13 -4.15 -3.04 19.53
N ILE A 14 -3.38 -2.83 20.60
CA ILE A 14 -3.69 -1.95 21.71
C ILE A 14 -2.59 -0.90 21.78
N TYR A 15 -2.98 0.37 21.75
CA TYR A 15 -2.08 1.50 21.97
C TYR A 15 -2.29 2.06 23.37
N SER A 16 -1.22 2.18 24.17
CA SER A 16 -1.26 2.82 25.48
C SER A 16 -1.05 4.32 25.32
N MET A 17 -1.99 5.11 25.81
CA MET A 17 -1.97 6.57 25.79
C MET A 17 -2.05 7.11 27.23
N GLY A 18 -0.92 7.08 27.93
CA GLY A 18 -0.89 7.40 29.37
C GLY A 18 -1.63 6.36 30.20
N GLU A 19 -2.68 6.78 30.93
CA GLU A 19 -3.53 5.87 31.72
C GLU A 19 -4.67 5.20 30.92
N SER A 20 -4.86 5.59 29.66
CA SER A 20 -5.92 5.03 28.81
C SER A 20 -5.35 4.07 27.75
N GLU A 21 -6.14 3.09 27.36
CA GLU A 21 -5.82 2.13 26.29
C GLU A 21 -6.83 2.26 25.15
N VAL A 22 -6.33 2.26 23.92
CA VAL A 22 -7.14 2.24 22.72
C VAL A 22 -6.96 0.91 22.01
N GLN A 23 -8.00 0.08 22.00
CA GLN A 23 -8.03 -1.18 21.28
C GLN A 23 -8.35 -0.91 19.81
N ALA A 24 -7.33 -0.66 19.00
CA ALA A 24 -7.50 -0.33 17.58
C ALA A 24 -7.90 -1.53 16.72
N LEU A 25 -7.41 -2.74 17.06
CA LEU A 25 -7.85 -4.00 16.47
C LEU A 25 -8.22 -4.99 17.58
N ARG A 26 -9.29 -5.75 17.36
CA ARG A 26 -9.91 -6.61 18.36
C ARG A 26 -10.16 -8.02 17.81
N GLY A 27 -9.07 -8.80 17.62
CA GLY A 27 -9.15 -10.20 17.18
C GLY A 27 -9.57 -10.34 15.70
N ILE A 28 -9.00 -9.54 14.81
CA ILE A 28 -9.32 -9.64 13.39
C ILE A 28 -8.59 -10.84 12.74
N SER A 29 -9.31 -11.57 11.87
CA SER A 29 -8.77 -12.71 11.14
C SER A 29 -9.24 -12.68 9.69
N PHE A 30 -8.31 -12.67 8.76
CA PHE A 30 -8.56 -12.83 7.32
C PHE A 30 -7.27 -13.19 6.59
N SER A 31 -7.41 -13.62 5.34
CA SER A 31 -6.29 -13.86 4.44
C SER A 31 -6.54 -13.20 3.08
N VAL A 32 -5.46 -12.89 2.36
CA VAL A 32 -5.52 -12.40 0.98
C VAL A 32 -4.59 -13.29 0.15
N GLU A 33 -5.11 -13.84 -0.95
CA GLU A 33 -4.34 -14.67 -1.88
C GLU A 33 -3.48 -13.81 -2.81
N GLU A 34 -2.40 -14.39 -3.33
CA GLU A 34 -1.54 -13.72 -4.32
C GLU A 34 -2.34 -13.39 -5.59
N GLY A 35 -2.23 -12.14 -6.07
CA GLY A 35 -2.97 -11.64 -7.23
C GLY A 35 -4.41 -11.18 -6.93
N GLU A 36 -4.88 -11.26 -5.69
CA GLU A 36 -6.21 -10.79 -5.32
C GLU A 36 -6.29 -9.25 -5.31
N PHE A 37 -7.45 -8.70 -5.64
CA PHE A 37 -7.76 -7.28 -5.52
C PHE A 37 -8.83 -7.09 -4.45
N VAL A 38 -8.46 -6.49 -3.31
CA VAL A 38 -9.28 -6.40 -2.09
C VAL A 38 -9.39 -4.95 -1.64
N SER A 39 -10.56 -4.56 -1.12
CA SER A 39 -10.71 -3.33 -0.34
C SER A 39 -10.88 -3.63 1.14
N ILE A 40 -10.34 -2.74 1.99
CA ILE A 40 -10.58 -2.69 3.44
C ILE A 40 -11.37 -1.42 3.72
N MET A 41 -12.61 -1.58 4.14
CA MET A 41 -13.56 -0.48 4.35
C MET A 41 -13.96 -0.31 5.81
N GLY A 42 -14.42 0.90 6.14
CA GLY A 42 -15.01 1.24 7.42
C GLY A 42 -14.96 2.75 7.71
N PRO A 43 -15.68 3.22 8.72
CA PRO A 43 -15.67 4.63 9.11
C PRO A 43 -14.28 5.07 9.63
N SER A 44 -14.09 6.39 9.78
CA SER A 44 -12.89 6.93 10.42
C SER A 44 -12.75 6.35 11.84
N GLY A 45 -11.53 6.00 12.24
CA GLY A 45 -11.26 5.42 13.56
C GLY A 45 -11.59 3.93 13.70
N SER A 46 -12.10 3.24 12.67
CA SER A 46 -12.48 1.82 12.76
C SER A 46 -11.30 0.83 12.85
N GLY A 47 -10.05 1.27 12.69
CA GLY A 47 -8.86 0.41 12.73
C GLY A 47 -8.22 0.11 11.37
N LYS A 48 -8.74 0.65 10.25
CA LYS A 48 -8.21 0.39 8.89
C LYS A 48 -6.73 0.71 8.73
N SER A 49 -6.32 1.93 9.13
CA SER A 49 -4.91 2.36 9.03
C SER A 49 -4.01 1.51 9.93
N THR A 50 -4.51 1.10 11.10
CA THR A 50 -3.79 0.17 11.98
C THR A 50 -3.63 -1.19 11.29
N CYS A 51 -4.69 -1.73 10.68
CA CYS A 51 -4.63 -2.97 9.90
C CYS A 51 -3.62 -2.84 8.75
N MET A 52 -3.67 -1.74 7.99
CA MET A 52 -2.73 -1.46 6.91
C MET A 52 -1.28 -1.38 7.41
N ASN A 53 -1.01 -0.78 8.56
CA ASN A 53 0.32 -0.72 9.15
C ASN A 53 0.88 -2.10 9.50
N MET A 54 0.03 -3.03 9.98
CA MET A 54 0.43 -4.43 10.21
C MET A 54 0.81 -5.10 8.88
N ILE A 55 -0.06 -5.03 7.87
CA ILE A 55 0.19 -5.62 6.54
C ILE A 55 1.44 -5.00 5.91
N GLY A 56 1.65 -3.71 6.11
CA GLY A 56 2.80 -2.97 5.60
C GLY A 56 4.10 -3.18 6.37
N CYS A 57 4.12 -4.02 7.41
CA CYS A 57 5.29 -4.20 8.29
C CYS A 57 5.81 -2.86 8.86
N LEU A 58 4.90 -1.93 9.17
CA LEU A 58 5.21 -0.63 9.80
C LEU A 58 4.98 -0.66 11.31
N ASP A 59 4.20 -1.62 11.79
CA ASP A 59 3.91 -1.84 13.20
C ASP A 59 3.72 -3.34 13.45
N ARG A 60 3.69 -3.75 14.72
CA ARG A 60 3.51 -5.13 15.16
C ARG A 60 2.20 -5.30 15.92
N PRO A 61 1.57 -6.49 15.86
CA PRO A 61 0.41 -6.77 16.67
C PRO A 61 0.80 -6.81 18.17
N THR A 62 -0.18 -6.50 19.04
CA THR A 62 -0.04 -6.71 20.50
C THR A 62 -0.16 -8.20 20.82
N SER A 63 -1.04 -8.90 20.10
CA SER A 63 -1.17 -10.36 20.11
C SER A 63 -1.78 -10.86 18.80
N GLY A 64 -1.75 -12.19 18.59
CA GLY A 64 -2.14 -12.81 17.32
C GLY A 64 -1.02 -12.78 16.29
N ASP A 65 -1.27 -13.41 15.14
CA ASP A 65 -0.27 -13.64 14.11
C ASP A 65 -0.54 -12.83 12.86
N VAL A 66 0.50 -12.16 12.36
CA VAL A 66 0.51 -11.52 11.04
C VAL A 66 1.62 -12.13 10.21
N CYS A 67 1.25 -12.81 9.12
CA CYS A 67 2.20 -13.38 8.16
C CYS A 67 2.12 -12.61 6.83
N ILE A 68 3.28 -12.11 6.38
CA ILE A 68 3.42 -11.43 5.09
C ILE A 68 4.36 -12.25 4.20
N ASN A 69 3.85 -12.66 3.05
CA ASN A 69 4.57 -13.52 2.12
C ASN A 69 5.13 -14.80 2.78
N GLY A 70 4.36 -15.41 3.70
CA GLY A 70 4.71 -16.60 4.45
C GLY A 70 5.70 -16.39 5.60
N ARG A 71 5.97 -15.13 6.00
CA ARG A 71 6.89 -14.79 7.08
C ARG A 71 6.14 -14.13 8.23
N LEU A 72 6.30 -14.65 9.45
CA LEU A 72 5.67 -14.11 10.67
C LEU A 72 6.40 -12.84 11.12
N ILE A 73 5.71 -11.69 11.12
CA ILE A 73 6.36 -10.40 11.40
C ILE A 73 6.73 -10.21 12.87
N ALA A 74 6.06 -10.93 13.80
CA ALA A 74 6.34 -10.84 15.24
C ALA A 74 7.76 -11.34 15.60
N GLU A 75 8.32 -12.27 14.82
CA GLU A 75 9.63 -12.87 15.04
C GLU A 75 10.80 -12.07 14.44
N MET A 76 10.50 -11.04 13.62
CA MET A 76 11.51 -10.29 12.89
C MET A 76 12.04 -9.10 13.68
N ASN A 77 13.33 -8.80 13.56
CA ASN A 77 13.89 -7.52 14.00
C ASN A 77 13.57 -6.38 13.01
N GLU A 78 13.89 -5.14 13.38
CA GLU A 78 13.59 -3.96 12.56
C GLU A 78 14.25 -3.97 11.17
N THR A 79 15.47 -4.50 11.09
CA THR A 79 16.21 -4.62 9.82
C THR A 79 15.53 -5.63 8.90
N GLU A 80 15.08 -6.75 9.43
CA GLU A 80 14.36 -7.80 8.70
C GLU A 80 12.99 -7.31 8.23
N LEU A 81 12.25 -6.58 9.08
CA LEU A 81 10.98 -5.95 8.71
C LEU A 81 11.17 -4.92 7.59
N ALA A 82 12.20 -4.06 7.70
CA ALA A 82 12.51 -3.08 6.67
C ALA A 82 12.87 -3.75 5.33
N LYS A 83 13.61 -4.85 5.36
CA LYS A 83 13.94 -5.65 4.19
C LYS A 83 12.70 -6.30 3.58
N LEU A 84 11.89 -7.00 4.40
CA LEU A 84 10.63 -7.61 3.96
C LEU A 84 9.71 -6.58 3.31
N ARG A 85 9.53 -5.42 3.96
CA ARG A 85 8.72 -4.30 3.45
C ARG A 85 9.22 -3.83 2.08
N ASN A 86 10.51 -3.53 1.93
CA ASN A 86 11.08 -3.06 0.66
C ASN A 86 10.99 -4.09 -0.48
N GLU A 87 11.08 -5.38 -0.16
CA GLU A 87 11.00 -6.48 -1.14
C GLU A 87 9.58 -6.82 -1.54
N THR A 88 8.60 -6.66 -0.61
CA THR A 88 7.27 -7.26 -0.76
C THR A 88 6.16 -6.23 -0.94
N VAL A 89 6.31 -5.02 -0.36
CA VAL A 89 5.22 -4.05 -0.26
C VAL A 89 5.55 -2.74 -0.96
N GLY A 90 4.66 -2.29 -1.85
CA GLY A 90 4.65 -0.94 -2.41
C GLY A 90 3.55 -0.11 -1.74
N PHE A 91 3.86 1.12 -1.32
CA PHE A 91 2.90 2.01 -0.66
C PHE A 91 2.45 3.15 -1.58
N VAL A 92 1.14 3.40 -1.58
CA VAL A 92 0.52 4.56 -2.21
C VAL A 92 -0.37 5.25 -1.17
N PHE A 93 -0.13 6.53 -0.90
CA PHE A 93 -0.84 7.31 0.13
C PHE A 93 -1.69 8.41 -0.49
N GLN A 94 -2.71 8.86 0.22
CA GLN A 94 -3.57 9.98 -0.15
C GLN A 94 -2.78 11.27 -0.37
N GLN A 95 -1.79 11.56 0.47
CA GLN A 95 -0.93 12.75 0.39
C GLN A 95 0.33 12.53 -0.46
N TYR A 96 0.36 11.48 -1.29
CA TYR A 96 1.46 11.12 -2.21
C TYR A 96 2.80 10.81 -1.53
N HIS A 97 3.18 11.52 -0.49
CA HIS A 97 4.46 11.45 0.24
C HIS A 97 5.68 11.45 -0.69
N LEU A 98 5.66 12.35 -1.69
CA LEU A 98 6.80 12.60 -2.56
C LEU A 98 7.78 13.53 -1.87
N LEU A 99 9.07 13.24 -2.00
CA LEU A 99 10.13 14.11 -1.49
C LEU A 99 10.25 15.33 -2.39
N SER A 100 9.90 16.50 -1.86
CA SER A 100 9.87 17.78 -2.62
C SER A 100 11.24 18.26 -3.09
N SER A 101 12.31 17.84 -2.42
CA SER A 101 13.70 18.11 -2.78
C SER A 101 14.21 17.26 -3.95
N MET A 102 13.50 16.20 -4.32
CA MET A 102 13.84 15.26 -5.39
C MET A 102 12.98 15.48 -6.63
N THR A 103 13.52 15.16 -7.80
CA THR A 103 12.77 15.09 -9.05
C THR A 103 11.81 13.90 -9.05
N VAL A 104 10.91 13.85 -10.02
CA VAL A 104 10.02 12.71 -10.28
C VAL A 104 10.82 11.41 -10.45
N LEU A 105 11.84 11.44 -11.28
CA LEU A 105 12.73 10.30 -11.52
C LEU A 105 13.40 9.82 -10.22
N GLU A 106 13.97 10.75 -9.46
CA GLU A 106 14.66 10.45 -8.20
C GLU A 106 13.72 9.85 -7.14
N ASN A 107 12.47 10.36 -7.04
CA ASN A 107 11.45 9.79 -6.15
C ASN A 107 11.16 8.32 -6.50
N VAL A 108 11.05 7.98 -7.79
CA VAL A 108 10.78 6.61 -8.24
C VAL A 108 12.02 5.72 -8.09
N MET A 109 13.22 6.27 -8.23
CA MET A 109 14.47 5.52 -8.01
C MET A 109 14.72 5.14 -6.54
N LEU A 110 14.10 5.83 -5.59
CA LEU A 110 14.42 5.72 -4.16
C LEU A 110 14.28 4.29 -3.60
N PRO A 111 13.18 3.54 -3.83
CA PRO A 111 13.05 2.16 -3.34
C PRO A 111 14.13 1.22 -3.90
N LEU A 112 14.54 1.43 -5.15
CA LEU A 112 15.59 0.64 -5.79
C LEU A 112 16.98 0.94 -5.18
N ARG A 113 17.20 2.17 -4.68
CA ARG A 113 18.41 2.53 -3.94
C ARG A 113 18.54 1.71 -2.66
N TYR A 114 17.45 1.55 -1.91
CA TYR A 114 17.42 0.72 -0.69
C TYR A 114 17.57 -0.78 -1.00
N LYS A 115 17.18 -1.21 -2.20
CA LYS A 115 17.45 -2.57 -2.72
C LYS A 115 18.91 -2.79 -3.15
N GLY A 116 19.77 -1.77 -3.13
CA GLY A 116 21.16 -1.87 -3.58
C GLY A 116 21.34 -1.93 -5.09
N VAL A 117 20.31 -1.62 -5.89
CA VAL A 117 20.39 -1.62 -7.37
C VAL A 117 21.37 -0.55 -7.85
N PRO A 118 22.28 -0.82 -8.80
CA PRO A 118 23.21 0.17 -9.36
C PRO A 118 22.49 1.36 -10.01
N TYR A 119 23.11 2.54 -9.99
CA TYR A 119 22.48 3.81 -10.45
C TYR A 119 21.93 3.74 -11.88
N SER A 120 22.70 3.23 -12.83
CA SER A 120 22.29 3.12 -14.24
C SER A 120 21.02 2.26 -14.39
N GLU A 121 20.96 1.16 -13.69
CA GLU A 121 19.80 0.26 -13.70
C GLU A 121 18.61 0.86 -12.97
N ARG A 122 18.81 1.56 -11.84
CA ARG A 122 17.73 2.31 -11.15
C ARG A 122 17.08 3.32 -12.08
N LYS A 123 17.89 4.09 -12.80
CA LYS A 123 17.42 5.10 -13.76
C LYS A 123 16.55 4.43 -14.83
N ARG A 124 17.08 3.40 -15.48
CA ARG A 124 16.36 2.66 -16.53
C ARG A 124 15.02 2.09 -16.04
N LEU A 125 15.01 1.47 -14.86
CA LEU A 125 13.78 0.88 -14.28
C LEU A 125 12.75 1.97 -13.90
N ALA A 126 13.20 3.10 -13.35
CA ALA A 126 12.34 4.21 -13.00
C ALA A 126 11.74 4.90 -14.24
N GLU A 127 12.51 5.07 -15.32
CA GLU A 127 12.01 5.59 -16.60
C GLU A 127 10.92 4.69 -17.18
N ILE A 128 11.11 3.37 -17.14
CA ILE A 128 10.09 2.40 -17.55
C ILE A 128 8.82 2.51 -16.69
N ALA A 129 8.96 2.57 -15.36
CA ALA A 129 7.84 2.69 -14.45
C ALA A 129 7.05 4.00 -14.66
N LEU A 130 7.75 5.11 -14.90
CA LEU A 130 7.13 6.40 -15.21
C LEU A 130 6.45 6.39 -16.58
N GLY A 131 7.02 5.71 -17.55
CA GLY A 131 6.38 5.50 -18.87
C GLY A 131 5.05 4.76 -18.77
N LYS A 132 4.97 3.70 -17.95
CA LYS A 132 3.73 2.94 -17.72
C LYS A 132 2.58 3.79 -17.15
N VAL A 133 2.90 4.83 -16.41
CA VAL A 133 1.89 5.76 -15.84
C VAL A 133 1.73 7.06 -16.66
N GLY A 134 2.32 7.13 -17.87
CA GLY A 134 2.18 8.25 -18.80
C GLY A 134 2.92 9.52 -18.34
N LEU A 135 4.09 9.39 -17.73
CA LEU A 135 4.89 10.51 -17.20
C LEU A 135 6.31 10.59 -17.76
N SER A 136 6.55 10.03 -18.96
CA SER A 136 7.87 10.05 -19.62
C SER A 136 8.43 11.47 -19.84
N GLU A 137 7.56 12.45 -20.07
CA GLU A 137 7.96 13.86 -20.31
C GLU A 137 8.15 14.65 -19.00
N ARG A 138 7.98 14.02 -17.81
CA ARG A 138 8.01 14.69 -16.52
C ARG A 138 9.15 14.26 -15.60
N LEU A 139 10.14 13.53 -16.10
CA LEU A 139 11.22 12.91 -15.32
C LEU A 139 11.99 13.92 -14.45
N ASN A 140 12.28 15.10 -14.98
CA ASN A 140 13.07 16.14 -14.34
C ASN A 140 12.22 17.14 -13.52
N HIS A 141 10.88 17.05 -13.57
CA HIS A 141 10.02 17.92 -12.79
C HIS A 141 10.11 17.59 -11.31
N ARG A 142 9.79 18.57 -10.46
CA ARG A 142 9.65 18.40 -9.02
C ARG A 142 8.18 18.25 -8.63
N PRO A 143 7.86 17.66 -7.47
CA PRO A 143 6.47 17.44 -7.05
C PRO A 143 5.59 18.69 -7.08
N HIS A 144 6.10 19.88 -6.77
CA HIS A 144 5.33 21.12 -6.77
C HIS A 144 4.92 21.59 -8.18
N GLU A 145 5.56 21.07 -9.24
CA GLU A 145 5.26 21.39 -10.64
C GLU A 145 4.19 20.46 -11.25
N LEU A 146 3.65 19.50 -10.44
CA LEU A 146 2.73 18.48 -10.89
C LEU A 146 1.31 18.72 -10.36
N SER A 147 0.30 18.34 -11.17
CA SER A 147 -1.08 18.22 -10.69
C SER A 147 -1.24 17.10 -9.66
N GLY A 148 -2.36 17.07 -8.91
CA GLY A 148 -2.66 16.02 -7.95
C GLY A 148 -2.63 14.62 -8.57
N GLY A 149 -3.29 14.44 -9.71
CA GLY A 149 -3.30 13.16 -10.43
C GLY A 149 -1.91 12.76 -10.97
N GLN A 150 -1.08 13.71 -11.38
CA GLN A 150 0.30 13.42 -11.76
C GLN A 150 1.14 12.97 -10.56
N LYS A 151 1.00 13.65 -9.40
CA LYS A 151 1.66 13.23 -8.15
C LYS A 151 1.26 11.82 -7.75
N GLN A 152 -0.03 11.47 -7.86
CA GLN A 152 -0.51 10.13 -7.53
C GLN A 152 0.07 9.09 -8.49
N ARG A 153 0.14 9.38 -9.78
CA ARG A 153 0.80 8.49 -10.75
C ARG A 153 2.30 8.30 -10.47
N VAL A 154 3.00 9.34 -10.02
CA VAL A 154 4.40 9.19 -9.54
C VAL A 154 4.47 8.29 -8.31
N ALA A 155 3.55 8.44 -7.33
CA ALA A 155 3.50 7.57 -6.15
C ALA A 155 3.23 6.10 -6.53
N ILE A 156 2.36 5.85 -7.52
CA ILE A 156 2.10 4.51 -8.05
C ILE A 156 3.36 3.95 -8.75
N ALA A 157 4.01 4.73 -9.62
CA ALA A 157 5.26 4.31 -10.26
C ALA A 157 6.35 3.98 -9.23
N ARG A 158 6.49 4.79 -8.17
CA ARG A 158 7.40 4.51 -7.05
C ARG A 158 7.05 3.23 -6.32
N ALA A 159 5.76 2.97 -6.10
CA ALA A 159 5.30 1.76 -5.42
C ALA A 159 5.55 0.49 -6.25
N THR A 160 5.46 0.58 -7.57
CA THR A 160 5.56 -0.57 -8.49
C THR A 160 6.97 -0.86 -9.00
N VAL A 161 7.89 0.10 -8.93
CA VAL A 161 9.23 0.00 -9.55
C VAL A 161 10.07 -1.18 -9.04
N THR A 162 9.85 -1.60 -7.80
CA THR A 162 10.52 -2.77 -7.19
C THR A 162 9.86 -4.10 -7.54
N LYS A 163 8.75 -4.09 -8.29
CA LYS A 163 7.86 -5.23 -8.57
C LYS A 163 7.45 -5.93 -7.26
N PRO A 164 6.75 -5.24 -6.37
CA PRO A 164 6.31 -5.82 -5.10
C PRO A 164 5.24 -6.87 -5.32
N ARG A 165 5.05 -7.77 -4.35
CA ARG A 165 3.93 -8.72 -4.36
C ARG A 165 2.61 -8.09 -3.94
N ILE A 166 2.68 -7.04 -3.12
CA ILE A 166 1.52 -6.35 -2.55
C ILE A 166 1.67 -4.85 -2.81
N ILE A 167 0.61 -4.20 -3.26
CA ILE A 167 0.47 -2.74 -3.23
C ILE A 167 -0.58 -2.42 -2.16
N LEU A 168 -0.19 -1.60 -1.18
CA LEU A 168 -1.09 -1.03 -0.18
C LEU A 168 -1.40 0.42 -0.54
N ALA A 169 -2.66 0.72 -0.82
CA ALA A 169 -3.11 2.04 -1.20
C ALA A 169 -4.06 2.60 -0.12
N ASP A 170 -3.63 3.65 0.57
CA ASP A 170 -4.41 4.36 1.60
C ASP A 170 -5.11 5.57 0.97
N GLU A 171 -6.44 5.51 0.86
CA GLU A 171 -7.29 6.55 0.27
C GLU A 171 -6.72 7.10 -1.06
N PRO A 172 -6.39 6.23 -2.04
CA PRO A 172 -5.56 6.63 -3.19
C PRO A 172 -6.19 7.67 -4.11
N THR A 173 -7.48 7.93 -3.97
CA THR A 173 -8.23 8.91 -4.78
C THR A 173 -8.81 10.04 -3.94
N GLY A 174 -8.66 10.03 -2.62
CA GLY A 174 -9.33 10.95 -1.72
C GLY A 174 -8.95 12.44 -1.86
N ALA A 175 -7.86 12.75 -2.58
CA ALA A 175 -7.42 14.11 -2.88
C ALA A 175 -7.60 14.49 -4.37
N LEU A 176 -8.36 13.68 -5.15
CA LEU A 176 -8.51 13.82 -6.59
C LEU A 176 -9.96 14.14 -6.97
N ASP A 177 -10.15 14.78 -8.10
CA ASP A 177 -11.47 14.86 -8.73
C ASP A 177 -11.94 13.50 -9.24
N SER A 178 -13.24 13.36 -9.51
CA SER A 178 -13.84 12.07 -9.86
C SER A 178 -13.27 11.43 -11.12
N GLU A 179 -12.91 12.22 -12.14
CA GLU A 179 -12.37 11.71 -13.40
C GLU A 179 -10.94 11.21 -13.20
N THR A 180 -10.11 12.04 -12.58
CA THR A 180 -8.73 11.66 -12.22
C THR A 180 -8.70 10.47 -11.27
N GLY A 181 -9.62 10.40 -10.30
CA GLY A 181 -9.76 9.28 -9.37
C GLY A 181 -10.07 7.96 -10.10
N LYS A 182 -11.00 7.97 -11.06
CA LYS A 182 -11.30 6.80 -11.91
C LYS A 182 -10.08 6.36 -12.72
N ALA A 183 -9.34 7.30 -13.30
CA ALA A 183 -8.11 6.98 -14.04
C ALA A 183 -7.06 6.32 -13.15
N VAL A 184 -6.91 6.76 -11.90
CA VAL A 184 -6.01 6.16 -10.91
C VAL A 184 -6.46 4.76 -10.51
N LEU A 185 -7.76 4.53 -10.30
CA LEU A 185 -8.29 3.18 -10.00
C LEU A 185 -8.06 2.22 -11.17
N ASN A 186 -8.26 2.66 -12.40
CA ASN A 186 -7.99 1.86 -13.59
C ASN A 186 -6.52 1.43 -13.66
N LEU A 187 -5.56 2.30 -13.27
CA LEU A 187 -4.15 1.91 -13.18
C LEU A 187 -3.93 0.75 -12.19
N PHE A 188 -4.60 0.74 -11.04
CA PHE A 188 -4.50 -0.39 -10.11
C PHE A 188 -5.09 -1.67 -10.71
N TYR A 189 -6.23 -1.60 -11.40
CA TYR A 189 -6.80 -2.76 -12.11
C TYR A 189 -5.86 -3.30 -13.18
N ASP A 190 -5.24 -2.41 -13.96
CA ASP A 190 -4.29 -2.79 -15.00
C ASP A 190 -3.04 -3.46 -14.42
N ILE A 191 -2.47 -2.91 -13.34
CA ILE A 191 -1.33 -3.50 -12.64
C ILE A 191 -1.69 -4.88 -12.09
N ASN A 192 -2.83 -5.02 -11.42
CA ASN A 192 -3.29 -6.32 -10.91
C ASN A 192 -3.44 -7.35 -12.03
N LYS A 193 -4.13 -6.97 -13.12
CA LYS A 193 -4.42 -7.88 -14.24
C LYS A 193 -3.19 -8.27 -15.05
N THR A 194 -2.27 -7.32 -15.27
CA THR A 194 -1.11 -7.54 -16.17
C THR A 194 0.12 -8.06 -15.45
N GLU A 195 0.30 -7.69 -14.18
CA GLU A 195 1.49 -8.05 -13.39
C GLU A 195 1.19 -9.10 -12.30
N GLY A 196 -0.09 -9.43 -12.06
CA GLY A 196 -0.49 -10.37 -11.00
C GLY A 196 -0.21 -9.84 -9.59
N THR A 197 0.03 -8.53 -9.44
CA THR A 197 0.31 -7.92 -8.15
C THR A 197 -0.94 -7.87 -7.29
N THR A 198 -0.86 -8.31 -6.04
CA THR A 198 -1.96 -8.19 -5.07
C THR A 198 -2.20 -6.72 -4.72
N ILE A 199 -3.44 -6.26 -4.78
CA ILE A 199 -3.81 -4.87 -4.46
C ILE A 199 -4.72 -4.87 -3.23
N VAL A 200 -4.36 -4.06 -2.24
CA VAL A 200 -5.20 -3.79 -1.07
C VAL A 200 -5.44 -2.28 -0.99
N ILE A 201 -6.69 -1.87 -1.21
CA ILE A 201 -7.11 -0.47 -1.07
C ILE A 201 -7.78 -0.29 0.28
N VAL A 202 -7.28 0.64 1.09
CA VAL A 202 -7.92 1.09 2.32
C VAL A 202 -8.72 2.35 1.99
N THR A 203 -10.03 2.33 2.26
CA THR A 203 -10.88 3.48 1.96
C THR A 203 -12.12 3.55 2.84
N HIS A 204 -12.72 4.74 2.94
CA HIS A 204 -14.07 4.95 3.47
C HIS A 204 -15.09 5.20 2.36
N ASP A 205 -14.65 5.29 1.10
CA ASP A 205 -15.52 5.50 -0.07
C ASP A 205 -16.21 4.19 -0.46
N SER A 206 -17.55 4.15 -0.30
CA SER A 206 -18.37 2.98 -0.63
C SER A 206 -18.30 2.60 -2.11
N HIS A 207 -18.17 3.58 -3.03
CA HIS A 207 -18.08 3.30 -4.46
C HIS A 207 -16.81 2.52 -4.81
N ILE A 208 -15.69 2.84 -4.17
CA ILE A 208 -14.44 2.10 -4.37
C ILE A 208 -14.58 0.71 -3.79
N GLY A 209 -15.10 0.60 -2.56
CA GLY A 209 -15.26 -0.68 -1.90
C GLY A 209 -16.18 -1.64 -2.65
N GLU A 210 -17.29 -1.15 -3.19
CA GLU A 210 -18.25 -1.94 -3.96
C GLU A 210 -17.74 -2.30 -5.37
N SER A 211 -16.78 -1.52 -5.90
CA SER A 211 -16.16 -1.82 -7.19
C SER A 211 -15.09 -2.90 -7.12
N THR A 212 -14.57 -3.22 -5.92
CA THR A 212 -13.54 -4.27 -5.76
C THR A 212 -14.17 -5.66 -5.70
N PRO A 213 -13.50 -6.69 -6.24
CA PRO A 213 -14.02 -8.08 -6.22
C PRO A 213 -14.32 -8.62 -4.82
N ARG A 214 -13.59 -8.13 -3.80
CA ARG A 214 -13.78 -8.49 -2.40
C ARG A 214 -13.60 -7.28 -1.50
N CYS A 215 -14.49 -7.14 -0.49
CA CYS A 215 -14.48 -6.02 0.44
C CYS A 215 -14.51 -6.52 1.88
N ILE A 216 -13.44 -6.27 2.64
CA ILE A 216 -13.35 -6.56 4.07
C ILE A 216 -13.83 -5.33 4.84
N ARG A 217 -14.90 -5.45 5.61
CA ARG A 217 -15.46 -4.34 6.39
C ARG A 217 -15.00 -4.40 7.83
N ILE A 218 -14.33 -3.34 8.29
CA ILE A 218 -13.86 -3.19 9.68
C ILE A 218 -14.68 -2.10 10.36
N PHE A 219 -15.23 -2.43 11.53
CA PHE A 219 -15.97 -1.51 12.39
C PHE A 219 -15.54 -1.73 13.85
N ASP A 220 -15.17 -0.65 14.56
CA ASP A 220 -14.70 -0.68 15.95
C ASP A 220 -13.64 -1.76 16.21
N GLY A 221 -12.67 -1.89 15.31
CA GLY A 221 -11.57 -2.85 15.39
C GLY A 221 -11.94 -4.31 15.10
N LYS A 222 -13.15 -4.61 14.61
CA LYS A 222 -13.64 -5.95 14.29
C LYS A 222 -14.05 -6.06 12.83
N ILE A 223 -13.92 -7.26 12.26
CA ILE A 223 -14.46 -7.56 10.92
C ILE A 223 -15.96 -7.81 11.07
N GLN A 224 -16.76 -7.10 10.25
CA GLN A 224 -18.22 -7.32 10.16
C GLN A 224 -18.59 -8.24 9.01
N SER A 225 -17.88 -8.15 7.86
CA SER A 225 -18.09 -8.99 6.67
C SER A 225 -16.83 -9.03 5.81
N GLN A 226 -16.72 -10.04 4.97
CA GLN A 226 -15.63 -10.27 4.02
C GLN A 226 -16.19 -10.57 2.64
#